data_b2921fb0477f21f221fb2cdfd1e51822
#
_entry.id   b2921fb0477f21f221fb2cdfd1e51822
#
_cell.length_a   1.000
_cell.length_b   1.000
_cell.length_c   1.000
_cell.angle_alpha   90.00
_cell.angle_beta   90.00
_cell.angle_gamma   90.00
#
_symmetry.space_group_name_H-M   'P 1'
#
loop_
_entity.id
_entity.type
_entity.pdbx_description
1 polymer ?
#
loop_
_entity_poly.entity_id
_entity_poly.type
_entity_poly.pdbx_seq_one_letter_code
_entity_poly.pdbx_strand_id
1 'polypeptide(L)'
;KKNNIKEDNAALHKYAFIIAARNENAVIGNLIDSIKNQNYPKELIDVIVVADNCTDNTAEISRQHGAIVYERFNNILVGKGYAMDYVFNKIKEEHGDYTCYDGYFVFDADNVIDVNYVKEMNKVFDSGYKVVTSYRNSKNYDTNWITAGYSLWFIREAKYLNNPRMMIKTSCAVSGTGYLVDSSIIKKNNG
;
A
#
# COMPACT_ATOMS: atom_id res chain seq x y z
N LYS A 1 -6.27 1.52 -28.32
CA LYS A 1 -7.47 1.94 -27.57
C LYS A 1 -6.98 2.47 -26.23
N LYS A 2 -7.22 3.76 -25.92
CA LYS A 2 -7.00 4.31 -24.57
C LYS A 2 -7.81 3.44 -23.60
N ASN A 3 -7.19 2.98 -22.51
CA ASN A 3 -7.93 2.38 -21.41
C ASN A 3 -8.96 3.42 -20.97
N ASN A 4 -10.23 3.04 -20.84
CA ASN A 4 -11.29 3.88 -20.32
C ASN A 4 -11.10 4.03 -18.79
N ILE A 5 -10.09 4.79 -18.40
CA ILE A 5 -9.94 5.23 -17.01
C ILE A 5 -10.92 6.39 -16.85
N LYS A 6 -11.83 6.28 -15.88
CA LYS A 6 -12.74 7.35 -15.52
C LYS A 6 -11.92 8.56 -15.07
N GLU A 7 -11.97 9.67 -15.81
CA GLU A 7 -11.23 10.87 -15.47
C GLU A 7 -12.02 11.60 -14.40
N ASP A 8 -12.74 12.39 -14.18
CA ASP A 8 -13.18 13.21 -13.05
C ASP A 8 -14.45 12.76 -12.27
N ASN A 9 -15.09 11.63 -12.63
CA ASN A 9 -16.32 11.14 -12.00
C ASN A 9 -16.19 9.72 -11.41
N ALA A 10 -15.00 9.35 -10.93
CA ALA A 10 -14.81 8.10 -10.23
C ALA A 10 -15.56 8.12 -8.88
N ALA A 11 -16.28 7.04 -8.58
CA ALA A 11 -16.89 6.86 -7.26
C ALA A 11 -15.77 6.82 -6.20
N LEU A 12 -16.07 7.37 -5.03
CA LEU A 12 -15.13 7.33 -3.90
C LEU A 12 -15.28 6.01 -3.17
N HIS A 13 -14.16 5.36 -2.89
CA HIS A 13 -14.08 4.09 -2.22
C HIS A 13 -13.37 4.21 -0.87
N LYS A 14 -13.71 3.34 0.08
CA LYS A 14 -13.06 3.29 1.38
C LYS A 14 -11.85 2.36 1.36
N TYR A 15 -10.72 2.84 1.81
CA TYR A 15 -9.45 2.11 1.78
C TYR A 15 -8.81 1.98 3.16
N ALA A 16 -8.13 0.84 3.38
CA ALA A 16 -7.17 0.69 4.45
C ALA A 16 -5.74 0.59 3.88
N PHE A 17 -4.81 1.33 4.47
CA PHE A 17 -3.38 1.18 4.24
C PHE A 17 -2.82 0.20 5.25
N ILE A 18 -2.28 -0.91 4.78
CA ILE A 18 -1.63 -1.93 5.61
C ILE A 18 -0.12 -1.76 5.51
N ILE A 19 0.51 -1.52 6.64
CA ILE A 19 1.94 -1.26 6.75
C ILE A 19 2.54 -2.27 7.73
N ALA A 20 3.36 -3.19 7.23
CA ALA A 20 4.15 -4.06 8.08
C ALA A 20 5.48 -3.38 8.41
N ALA A 21 5.75 -3.14 9.69
CA ALA A 21 6.92 -2.43 10.17
C ALA A 21 7.69 -3.25 11.21
N ARG A 22 9.03 -3.25 11.10
CA ARG A 22 9.91 -3.87 12.07
C ARG A 22 11.12 -2.99 12.33
N ASN A 23 11.13 -2.28 13.48
CA ASN A 23 12.17 -1.32 13.85
C ASN A 23 12.35 -0.18 12.83
N GLU A 24 11.25 0.48 12.49
CA GLU A 24 11.16 1.52 11.47
C GLU A 24 10.85 2.91 12.06
N ASN A 25 11.23 3.14 13.33
CA ASN A 25 10.91 4.36 14.08
C ASN A 25 11.37 5.65 13.38
N ALA A 26 12.45 5.60 12.60
CA ALA A 26 13.02 6.77 11.91
C ALA A 26 12.21 7.22 10.68
N VAL A 27 11.39 6.33 10.10
CA VAL A 27 10.78 6.58 8.78
C VAL A 27 9.26 6.42 8.75
N ILE A 28 8.68 5.61 9.66
CA ILE A 28 7.25 5.27 9.64
C ILE A 28 6.34 6.49 9.73
N GLY A 29 6.70 7.50 10.52
CA GLY A 29 5.93 8.74 10.66
C GLY A 29 5.78 9.48 9.33
N ASN A 30 6.84 9.54 8.52
CA ASN A 30 6.79 10.21 7.21
C ASN A 30 5.79 9.56 6.25
N LEU A 31 5.71 8.22 6.24
CA LEU A 31 4.72 7.51 5.43
C LEU A 31 3.30 7.81 5.93
N ILE A 32 3.05 7.68 7.23
CA ILE A 32 1.71 7.92 7.81
C ILE A 32 1.26 9.35 7.50
N ASP A 33 2.12 10.34 7.68
CA ASP A 33 1.81 11.74 7.37
C ASP A 33 1.52 11.93 5.87
N SER A 34 2.28 11.29 4.98
CA SER A 34 2.03 11.39 3.54
C SER A 34 0.70 10.76 3.12
N ILE A 35 0.24 9.71 3.83
CA ILE A 35 -1.08 9.11 3.63
C ILE A 35 -2.19 10.04 4.15
N LYS A 36 -2.01 10.64 5.32
CA LYS A 36 -3.01 11.56 5.91
C LYS A 36 -3.14 12.88 5.16
N ASN A 37 -2.12 13.27 4.41
CA ASN A 37 -2.11 14.48 3.59
C ASN A 37 -2.58 14.25 2.14
N GLN A 38 -3.21 13.11 1.86
CA GLN A 38 -3.75 12.82 0.53
C GLN A 38 -4.90 13.76 0.15
N ASN A 39 -4.94 14.12 -1.14
CA ASN A 39 -6.08 14.82 -1.75
C ASN A 39 -7.24 13.83 -1.99
N TYR A 40 -7.77 13.32 -0.89
CA TYR A 40 -8.86 12.34 -0.81
C TYR A 40 -9.59 12.50 0.52
N PRO A 41 -10.91 12.20 0.63
CA PRO A 41 -11.64 12.33 1.90
C PRO A 41 -11.00 11.50 3.00
N LYS A 42 -10.66 12.15 4.11
CA LYS A 42 -9.91 11.53 5.21
C LYS A 42 -10.67 10.41 5.91
N GLU A 43 -11.99 10.51 5.96
CA GLU A 43 -12.92 9.53 6.52
C GLU A 43 -12.99 8.23 5.71
N LEU A 44 -12.46 8.24 4.49
CA LEU A 44 -12.38 7.07 3.60
C LEU A 44 -11.00 6.41 3.60
N ILE A 45 -10.08 6.88 4.45
CA ILE A 45 -8.72 6.32 4.54
C ILE A 45 -8.41 5.97 5.99
N ASP A 46 -8.21 4.70 6.26
CA ASP A 46 -7.64 4.21 7.51
C ASP A 46 -6.18 3.77 7.31
N VAL A 47 -5.32 4.04 8.30
CA VAL A 47 -3.92 3.61 8.31
C VAL A 47 -3.73 2.60 9.41
N ILE A 48 -3.36 1.39 9.03
CA ILE A 48 -3.18 0.25 9.95
C ILE A 48 -1.72 -0.19 9.89
N VAL A 49 -1.03 -0.12 11.01
CA VAL A 49 0.37 -0.53 11.16
C VAL A 49 0.45 -1.82 11.95
N VAL A 50 1.17 -2.82 11.43
CA VAL A 50 1.58 -4.00 12.18
C VAL A 50 3.02 -3.82 12.63
N ALA A 51 3.22 -3.56 13.91
CA ALA A 51 4.54 -3.52 14.54
C ALA A 51 4.96 -4.97 14.84
N ASP A 52 5.68 -5.61 13.89
CA ASP A 52 6.04 -7.02 13.96
C ASP A 52 7.42 -7.22 14.61
N ASN A 53 7.43 -7.76 15.82
CA ASN A 53 8.64 -8.00 16.61
C ASN A 53 9.52 -6.71 16.76
N CYS A 54 8.89 -5.56 16.96
CA CYS A 54 9.59 -4.31 17.21
C CYS A 54 10.23 -4.32 18.60
N THR A 55 11.46 -3.83 18.66
CA THR A 55 12.23 -3.61 19.90
C THR A 55 12.48 -2.11 20.17
N ASP A 56 12.07 -1.25 19.23
CA ASP A 56 12.12 0.20 19.28
C ASP A 56 10.73 0.81 19.49
N ASN A 57 10.63 2.11 19.39
CA ASN A 57 9.38 2.85 19.56
C ASN A 57 8.54 3.02 18.27
N THR A 58 8.71 2.12 17.28
CA THR A 58 7.93 2.14 16.02
C THR A 58 6.42 2.17 16.27
N ALA A 59 5.91 1.34 17.17
CA ALA A 59 4.48 1.28 17.49
C ALA A 59 3.98 2.59 18.10
N GLU A 60 4.73 3.17 19.03
CA GLU A 60 4.38 4.42 19.69
C GLU A 60 4.35 5.59 18.71
N ILE A 61 5.37 5.74 17.87
CA ILE A 61 5.43 6.76 16.82
C ILE A 61 4.25 6.62 15.86
N SER A 62 3.92 5.40 15.46
CA SER A 62 2.77 5.15 14.56
C SER A 62 1.45 5.61 15.19
N ARG A 63 1.24 5.39 16.49
CA ARG A 63 0.05 5.88 17.21
C ARG A 63 0.04 7.40 17.31
N GLN A 64 1.18 8.02 17.60
CA GLN A 64 1.30 9.50 17.69
C GLN A 64 0.95 10.16 16.35
N HIS A 65 1.31 9.55 15.21
CA HIS A 65 0.90 9.97 13.88
C HIS A 65 -0.54 9.54 13.53
N GLY A 66 -1.26 8.87 14.48
CA GLY A 66 -2.68 8.54 14.42
C GLY A 66 -3.00 7.36 13.51
N ALA A 67 -2.13 6.37 13.42
CA ALA A 67 -2.43 5.07 12.84
C ALA A 67 -3.11 4.16 13.87
N ILE A 68 -3.91 3.22 13.38
CA ILE A 68 -4.36 2.04 14.15
C ILE A 68 -3.16 1.09 14.21
N VAL A 69 -2.75 0.66 15.40
CA VAL A 69 -1.51 -0.12 15.56
C VAL A 69 -1.78 -1.45 16.24
N TYR A 70 -1.44 -2.51 15.56
CA TYR A 70 -1.39 -3.86 16.11
C TYR A 70 0.06 -4.27 16.36
N GLU A 71 0.37 -4.66 17.58
CA GLU A 71 1.68 -5.21 17.94
C GLU A 71 1.63 -6.72 17.87
N ARG A 72 2.61 -7.30 17.20
CA ARG A 72 2.74 -8.74 17.04
C ARG A 72 4.13 -9.19 17.48
N PHE A 73 4.17 -10.19 18.38
CA PHE A 73 5.41 -10.79 18.85
C PHE A 73 5.35 -12.30 18.57
N ASN A 74 6.14 -12.76 17.62
CA ASN A 74 6.22 -14.16 17.24
C ASN A 74 7.61 -14.49 16.69
N ASN A 75 8.35 -15.34 17.37
CA ASN A 75 9.72 -15.70 17.01
C ASN A 75 9.81 -16.91 16.06
N ILE A 76 8.68 -17.58 15.79
CA ILE A 76 8.60 -18.75 14.92
C ILE A 76 8.12 -18.33 13.52
N LEU A 77 6.99 -17.64 13.47
CA LEU A 77 6.37 -17.17 12.22
C LEU A 77 6.83 -15.73 11.93
N VAL A 78 8.04 -15.60 11.41
CA VAL A 78 8.67 -14.30 11.16
C VAL A 78 8.56 -13.92 9.68
N GLY A 79 8.21 -12.66 9.40
CA GLY A 79 8.21 -12.09 8.05
C GLY A 79 6.91 -11.39 7.67
N LYS A 80 7.00 -10.57 6.62
CA LYS A 80 5.92 -9.69 6.14
C LYS A 80 4.60 -10.45 5.87
N GLY A 81 4.68 -11.65 5.28
CA GLY A 81 3.49 -12.46 5.00
C GLY A 81 2.71 -12.82 6.27
N TYR A 82 3.40 -13.23 7.33
CA TYR A 82 2.75 -13.53 8.60
C TYR A 82 2.20 -12.29 9.33
N ALA A 83 2.86 -11.15 9.17
CA ALA A 83 2.35 -9.88 9.69
C ALA A 83 1.08 -9.46 8.93
N MET A 84 1.02 -9.68 7.62
CA MET A 84 -0.16 -9.43 6.80
C MET A 84 -1.32 -10.36 7.18
N ASP A 85 -1.08 -11.65 7.29
CA ASP A 85 -2.08 -12.65 7.76
C ASP A 85 -2.64 -12.25 9.13
N TYR A 86 -1.77 -11.87 10.05
CA TYR A 86 -2.18 -11.41 11.38
C TYR A 86 -3.12 -10.21 11.34
N VAL A 87 -2.82 -9.17 10.55
CA VAL A 87 -3.67 -7.98 10.48
C VAL A 87 -4.99 -8.27 9.79
N PHE A 88 -5.01 -9.08 8.74
CA PHE A 88 -6.26 -9.45 8.11
C PHE A 88 -7.16 -10.26 9.03
N ASN A 89 -6.60 -11.15 9.83
CA ASN A 89 -7.36 -11.87 10.88
C ASN A 89 -7.93 -10.88 11.92
N LYS A 90 -7.15 -9.86 12.35
CA LYS A 90 -7.64 -8.80 13.25
C LYS A 90 -8.79 -7.98 12.63
N ILE A 91 -8.67 -7.57 11.39
CA ILE A 91 -9.74 -6.88 10.67
C ILE A 91 -11.01 -7.73 10.61
N LYS A 92 -10.87 -9.02 10.33
CA LYS A 92 -12.00 -9.96 10.30
C LYS A 92 -12.65 -10.13 11.68
N GLU A 93 -11.84 -10.24 12.74
CA GLU A 93 -12.33 -10.33 14.13
C GLU A 93 -13.12 -9.09 14.54
N GLU A 94 -12.64 -7.88 14.18
CA GLU A 94 -13.24 -6.61 14.60
C GLU A 94 -14.44 -6.19 13.75
N HIS A 95 -14.42 -6.49 12.46
CA HIS A 95 -15.46 -6.03 11.51
C HIS A 95 -16.33 -7.17 10.96
N GLY A 96 -16.06 -8.42 11.32
CA GLY A 96 -16.80 -9.59 10.85
C GLY A 96 -16.41 -10.06 9.44
N ASP A 97 -15.87 -9.18 8.58
CA ASP A 97 -15.43 -9.51 7.21
C ASP A 97 -14.35 -8.53 6.73
N TYR A 98 -13.68 -8.88 5.66
CA TYR A 98 -12.69 -8.02 4.97
C TYR A 98 -13.34 -6.92 4.12
N THR A 99 -14.65 -6.98 3.85
CA THR A 99 -15.38 -6.04 2.98
C THR A 99 -15.80 -4.74 3.69
N CYS A 100 -15.34 -4.51 4.93
CA CYS A 100 -15.46 -3.22 5.62
C CYS A 100 -14.69 -2.09 4.90
N TYR A 101 -13.72 -2.46 4.04
CA TYR A 101 -13.04 -1.61 3.08
C TYR A 101 -13.27 -2.14 1.67
N ASP A 102 -13.32 -1.24 0.68
CA ASP A 102 -13.41 -1.63 -0.74
C ASP A 102 -12.09 -2.21 -1.24
N GLY A 103 -10.97 -1.67 -0.74
CA GLY A 103 -9.64 -2.14 -1.11
C GLY A 103 -8.57 -1.87 -0.06
N TYR A 104 -7.47 -2.57 -0.19
CA TYR A 104 -6.33 -2.53 0.71
C TYR A 104 -5.08 -2.11 -0.02
N PHE A 105 -4.49 -0.99 0.38
CA PHE A 105 -3.15 -0.60 -0.01
C PHE A 105 -2.12 -1.30 0.87
N VAL A 106 -1.06 -1.83 0.25
CA VAL A 106 0.05 -2.46 0.98
C VAL A 106 1.33 -1.69 0.75
N PHE A 107 1.97 -1.28 1.86
CA PHE A 107 3.18 -0.48 1.84
C PHE A 107 4.25 -0.99 2.79
N ASP A 108 5.53 -0.74 2.44
CA ASP A 108 6.65 -0.83 3.35
C ASP A 108 6.81 0.52 4.09
N ALA A 109 7.30 0.47 5.32
CA ALA A 109 7.33 1.62 6.23
C ALA A 109 8.24 2.78 5.75
N ASP A 110 9.20 2.51 4.89
CA ASP A 110 10.17 3.47 4.35
C ASP A 110 9.68 4.26 3.13
N ASN A 111 8.43 4.01 2.68
CA ASN A 111 7.86 4.69 1.52
C ASN A 111 7.35 6.10 1.88
N VAL A 112 7.13 6.92 0.88
CA VAL A 112 6.38 8.18 0.92
C VAL A 112 5.57 8.27 -0.36
N ILE A 113 4.34 8.75 -0.30
CA ILE A 113 3.45 8.82 -1.45
C ILE A 113 3.15 10.26 -1.87
N ASP A 114 2.93 10.45 -3.17
CA ASP A 114 2.49 11.73 -3.72
C ASP A 114 1.10 12.11 -3.19
N VAL A 115 0.83 13.40 -3.05
CA VAL A 115 -0.43 13.92 -2.49
C VAL A 115 -1.68 13.50 -3.28
N ASN A 116 -1.57 13.18 -4.55
CA ASN A 116 -2.67 12.71 -5.40
C ASN A 116 -2.68 11.19 -5.59
N TYR A 117 -1.80 10.46 -4.91
CA TYR A 117 -1.62 9.02 -5.12
C TYR A 117 -2.94 8.24 -4.99
N VAL A 118 -3.67 8.43 -3.88
CA VAL A 118 -4.95 7.73 -3.65
C VAL A 118 -5.99 8.11 -4.70
N LYS A 119 -6.09 9.38 -5.05
CA LYS A 119 -7.01 9.87 -6.09
C LYS A 119 -6.77 9.20 -7.44
N GLU A 120 -5.51 9.08 -7.86
CA GLU A 120 -5.17 8.46 -9.15
C GLU A 120 -5.37 6.93 -9.11
N MET A 121 -5.01 6.28 -8.01
CA MET A 121 -5.25 4.85 -7.81
C MET A 121 -6.76 4.52 -7.78
N ASN A 122 -7.57 5.38 -7.14
CA ASN A 122 -9.03 5.24 -7.08
C ASN A 122 -9.67 5.27 -8.47
N LYS A 123 -9.23 6.14 -9.39
CA LYS A 123 -9.74 6.19 -10.77
C LYS A 123 -9.54 4.85 -11.49
N VAL A 124 -8.37 4.24 -11.32
CA VAL A 124 -8.06 2.95 -11.92
C VAL A 124 -8.88 1.83 -11.28
N PHE A 125 -9.00 1.85 -9.95
CA PHE A 125 -9.78 0.89 -9.18
C PHE A 125 -11.27 0.95 -9.56
N ASP A 126 -11.87 2.14 -9.57
CA ASP A 126 -13.28 2.35 -9.95
C ASP A 126 -13.57 1.98 -11.42
N SER A 127 -12.54 1.88 -12.27
CA SER A 127 -12.64 1.34 -13.62
C SER A 127 -12.73 -0.20 -13.68
N GLY A 128 -12.77 -0.88 -12.51
CA GLY A 128 -13.00 -2.32 -12.38
C GLY A 128 -11.73 -3.18 -12.27
N TYR A 129 -10.55 -2.57 -12.12
CA TYR A 129 -9.32 -3.32 -11.89
C TYR A 129 -9.22 -3.74 -10.41
N LYS A 130 -9.06 -5.04 -10.18
CA LYS A 130 -9.03 -5.62 -8.83
C LYS A 130 -7.66 -5.60 -8.15
N VAL A 131 -6.60 -5.48 -8.93
CA VAL A 131 -5.23 -5.29 -8.44
C VAL A 131 -4.60 -4.17 -9.23
N VAL A 132 -4.13 -3.15 -8.55
CA VAL A 132 -3.55 -1.95 -9.17
C VAL A 132 -2.16 -1.73 -8.60
N THR A 133 -1.17 -1.52 -9.45
CA THR A 133 0.18 -1.13 -9.05
C THR A 133 0.51 0.25 -9.57
N SER A 134 1.42 0.95 -8.90
CA SER A 134 1.83 2.29 -9.28
C SER A 134 3.27 2.32 -9.78
N TYR A 135 3.60 3.43 -10.44
CA TYR A 135 4.99 3.80 -10.68
C TYR A 135 5.68 4.13 -9.36
N ARG A 136 6.91 3.67 -9.22
CA ARG A 136 7.77 3.96 -8.07
C ARG A 136 9.04 4.65 -8.52
N ASN A 137 9.57 5.50 -7.65
CA ASN A 137 10.86 6.14 -7.84
C ASN A 137 11.70 6.07 -6.56
N SER A 138 13.01 6.16 -6.67
CA SER A 138 13.91 6.28 -5.54
C SER A 138 13.86 7.71 -5.00
N LYS A 139 13.73 7.88 -3.67
CA LYS A 139 13.77 9.19 -3.00
C LYS A 139 15.09 9.94 -3.25
N ASN A 140 16.18 9.19 -3.41
CA ASN A 140 17.54 9.70 -3.44
C ASN A 140 18.24 9.39 -4.77
N TYR A 141 17.50 9.53 -5.91
CA TYR A 141 18.02 9.15 -7.23
C TYR A 141 19.30 9.90 -7.65
N ASP A 142 19.54 11.06 -7.08
CA ASP A 142 20.64 11.97 -7.39
C ASP A 142 21.83 11.86 -6.43
N THR A 143 21.74 11.05 -5.36
CA THR A 143 22.80 10.95 -4.35
C THR A 143 24.00 10.11 -4.78
N ASN A 144 23.77 9.06 -5.57
CA ASN A 144 24.85 8.21 -6.09
C ASN A 144 24.37 7.35 -7.27
N TRP A 145 25.32 6.75 -8.01
CA TRP A 145 25.04 5.96 -9.20
C TRP A 145 24.20 4.70 -8.92
N ILE A 146 24.23 4.13 -7.70
CA ILE A 146 23.44 2.96 -7.33
C ILE A 146 21.97 3.35 -7.22
N THR A 147 21.65 4.44 -6.53
CA THR A 147 20.27 4.93 -6.40
C THR A 147 19.70 5.40 -7.73
N ALA A 148 20.52 6.00 -8.59
CA ALA A 148 20.17 6.31 -9.98
C ALA A 148 19.84 5.02 -10.77
N GLY A 149 20.62 3.95 -10.60
CA GLY A 149 20.39 2.64 -11.19
C GLY A 149 19.05 2.02 -10.77
N TYR A 150 18.68 2.10 -9.49
CA TYR A 150 17.37 1.65 -9.00
C TYR A 150 16.21 2.48 -9.61
N SER A 151 16.37 3.79 -9.76
CA SER A 151 15.37 4.62 -10.42
C SER A 151 15.13 4.22 -11.87
N LEU A 152 16.21 3.95 -12.61
CA LEU A 152 16.11 3.43 -13.99
C LEU A 152 15.45 2.05 -14.05
N TRP A 153 15.72 1.19 -13.06
CA TRP A 153 15.06 -0.10 -12.94
C TRP A 153 13.54 0.05 -12.75
N PHE A 154 13.08 0.92 -11.86
CA PHE A 154 11.66 1.17 -11.64
C PHE A 154 10.97 1.75 -12.88
N ILE A 155 11.63 2.68 -13.60
CA ILE A 155 11.12 3.20 -14.88
C ILE A 155 11.00 2.06 -15.90
N ARG A 156 12.01 1.20 -16.00
CA ARG A 156 11.98 0.04 -16.89
C ARG A 156 10.81 -0.89 -16.55
N GLU A 157 10.61 -1.22 -15.28
CA GLU A 157 9.53 -2.10 -14.82
C GLU A 157 8.16 -1.50 -15.18
N ALA A 158 7.92 -0.25 -14.86
CA ALA A 158 6.64 0.40 -15.12
C ALA A 158 6.40 0.59 -16.63
N LYS A 159 7.34 1.23 -17.33
CA LYS A 159 7.14 1.70 -18.71
C LYS A 159 7.32 0.59 -19.76
N TYR A 160 8.28 -0.28 -19.57
CA TYR A 160 8.66 -1.26 -20.59
C TYR A 160 8.23 -2.70 -20.30
N LEU A 161 7.82 -3.01 -19.06
CA LEU A 161 7.30 -4.33 -18.71
C LEU A 161 5.80 -4.30 -18.42
N ASN A 162 5.36 -3.46 -17.47
CA ASN A 162 3.95 -3.47 -17.04
C ASN A 162 3.02 -2.78 -18.05
N ASN A 163 3.39 -1.62 -18.62
CA ASN A 163 2.56 -0.95 -19.62
C ASN A 163 2.30 -1.81 -20.87
N PRO A 164 3.30 -2.47 -21.51
CA PRO A 164 3.04 -3.36 -22.63
C PRO A 164 2.14 -4.54 -22.26
N ARG A 165 2.34 -5.15 -21.09
CA ARG A 165 1.47 -6.23 -20.60
C ARG A 165 0.01 -5.77 -20.48
N MET A 166 -0.22 -4.57 -19.94
CA MET A 166 -1.56 -3.99 -19.87
C MET A 166 -2.16 -3.72 -21.25
N MET A 167 -1.35 -3.28 -22.24
CA MET A 167 -1.81 -3.06 -23.62
C MET A 167 -2.30 -4.34 -24.29
N ILE A 168 -1.64 -5.46 -24.04
CA ILE A 168 -2.04 -6.79 -24.55
C ILE A 168 -3.02 -7.53 -23.63
N LYS A 169 -3.54 -6.84 -22.60
CA LYS A 169 -4.52 -7.37 -21.63
C LYS A 169 -4.02 -8.58 -20.82
N THR A 170 -2.75 -8.64 -20.52
CA THR A 170 -2.17 -9.61 -19.58
C THR A 170 -1.95 -8.98 -18.22
N SER A 171 -1.61 -9.80 -17.21
CA SER A 171 -1.37 -9.34 -15.84
C SER A 171 -0.06 -8.56 -15.73
N CYS A 172 -0.07 -7.47 -14.97
CA CYS A 172 1.16 -6.79 -14.55
C CYS A 172 1.82 -7.53 -13.38
N ALA A 173 3.11 -7.32 -13.19
CA ALA A 173 3.82 -7.79 -12.00
C ALA A 173 3.43 -6.92 -10.81
N VAL A 174 3.12 -7.55 -9.67
CA VAL A 174 2.92 -6.87 -8.38
C VAL A 174 4.22 -6.98 -7.60
N SER A 175 4.79 -5.86 -7.24
CA SER A 175 6.00 -5.79 -6.43
C SER A 175 5.65 -5.57 -4.96
N GLY A 176 6.51 -5.96 -4.03
CA GLY A 176 6.25 -6.05 -2.59
C GLY A 176 5.65 -4.85 -1.86
N THR A 177 5.57 -3.67 -2.49
CA THR A 177 5.02 -2.43 -1.89
C THR A 177 4.34 -1.56 -2.94
N GLY A 178 3.44 -0.65 -2.51
CA GLY A 178 2.80 0.34 -3.37
C GLY A 178 1.76 -0.25 -4.32
N TYR A 179 0.95 -1.18 -3.86
CA TYR A 179 -0.14 -1.76 -4.64
C TYR A 179 -1.48 -1.72 -3.88
N LEU A 180 -2.56 -1.74 -4.63
CA LEU A 180 -3.94 -1.80 -4.14
C LEU A 180 -4.57 -3.13 -4.56
N VAL A 181 -5.23 -3.80 -3.62
CA VAL A 181 -5.97 -5.05 -3.85
C VAL A 181 -7.43 -4.86 -3.43
N ASP A 182 -8.35 -5.30 -4.28
CA ASP A 182 -9.79 -5.36 -4.00
C ASP A 182 -10.08 -6.33 -2.84
N SER A 183 -10.95 -5.93 -1.92
CA SER A 183 -11.30 -6.72 -0.74
C SER A 183 -11.86 -8.11 -1.07
N SER A 184 -12.51 -8.27 -2.23
CA SER A 184 -13.01 -9.57 -2.68
C SER A 184 -11.90 -10.60 -2.92
N ILE A 185 -10.68 -10.14 -3.29
CA ILE A 185 -9.53 -11.02 -3.45
C ILE A 185 -9.03 -11.49 -2.09
N ILE A 186 -8.92 -10.57 -1.12
CA ILE A 186 -8.53 -10.90 0.26
C ILE A 186 -9.54 -11.89 0.85
N LYS A 187 -10.83 -11.62 0.71
CA LYS A 187 -11.90 -12.51 1.17
C LYS A 187 -11.83 -13.91 0.56
N LYS A 188 -11.57 -14.01 -0.76
CA LYS A 188 -11.48 -15.29 -1.47
C LYS A 188 -10.33 -16.16 -0.98
N ASN A 189 -9.24 -15.55 -0.48
CA ASN A 189 -8.04 -16.24 -0.03
C ASN A 189 -7.94 -16.37 1.52
N ASN A 190 -8.94 -15.89 2.25
CA ASN A 190 -9.00 -15.85 3.72
C ASN A 190 -7.94 -14.98 4.41
N GLY A 191 -7.46 -13.94 3.77
CA GLY A 191 -6.45 -13.02 4.24
C GLY A 191 -5.26 -12.92 3.33
#